data_d1e995b4348b8c3265a475f2f903f8f8
#
_entry.id   d1e995b4348b8c3265a475f2f903f8f8
#
_cell.length_a   1.000
_cell.length_b   1.000
_cell.length_c   1.000
_cell.angle_alpha   90.00
_cell.angle_beta   90.00
_cell.angle_gamma   90.00
#
_symmetry.space_group_name_H-M   'P 1'
#
loop_
_entity.id
_entity.type
_entity.pdbx_description
1 polymer ?
#
loop_
_entity_poly.entity_id
_entity_poly.type
_entity_poly.pdbx_seq_one_letter_code
_entity_poly.pdbx_strand_id
1 'polypeptide(L)'
;MSNLFQKLELAAFRKGITPRTAESRAWFQKQAGYLGRINNNALLKEPVLKTESDQIPGGMFMYFYDPKTKATLPYYDKFPLTIIVGPAAGGFTGLNLHYLPMVLRAKLLDALMDITSDKKYDDNTKFNLSYNTLKKASKMRYFKPCFKRYLTANVKSRFARVPASEWEIATFLPTASFEKESKTTVWADSRGMI
;
A
#
# COMPACT_ATOMS: atom_id res chain seq x y z
N MET A 1 -1.72 -3.73 -24.93
CA MET A 1 -2.90 -3.77 -24.03
C MET A 1 -2.73 -2.68 -22.99
N SER A 2 -3.71 -1.78 -22.84
CA SER A 2 -3.65 -0.75 -21.79
C SER A 2 -3.73 -1.42 -20.43
N ASN A 3 -2.78 -1.11 -19.55
CA ASN A 3 -2.74 -1.64 -18.19
C ASN A 3 -3.79 -0.94 -17.30
N LEU A 4 -4.06 -1.50 -16.12
CA LEU A 4 -5.10 -1.01 -15.22
C LEU A 4 -4.80 0.42 -14.71
N PHE A 5 -3.55 0.69 -14.35
CA PHE A 5 -3.11 2.02 -13.89
C PHE A 5 -3.39 3.07 -14.97
N GLN A 6 -2.90 2.84 -16.18
CA GLN A 6 -3.09 3.75 -17.31
C GLN A 6 -4.57 3.99 -17.64
N LYS A 7 -5.40 2.94 -17.55
CA LYS A 7 -6.85 3.09 -17.76
C LYS A 7 -7.49 4.02 -16.74
N LEU A 8 -7.13 3.86 -15.48
CA LEU A 8 -7.68 4.71 -14.41
C LEU A 8 -7.16 6.15 -14.51
N GLU A 9 -5.88 6.35 -14.83
CA GLU A 9 -5.32 7.68 -15.07
C GLU A 9 -6.02 8.41 -16.22
N LEU A 10 -6.17 7.74 -17.37
CA LEU A 10 -6.87 8.31 -18.53
C LEU A 10 -8.33 8.62 -18.22
N ALA A 11 -9.00 7.78 -17.45
CA ALA A 11 -10.37 8.02 -17.03
C ALA A 11 -10.48 9.24 -16.09
N ALA A 12 -9.53 9.40 -15.15
CA ALA A 12 -9.44 10.56 -14.28
C ALA A 12 -9.17 11.84 -15.09
N PHE A 13 -8.21 11.79 -16.00
CA PHE A 13 -7.89 12.91 -16.89
C PHE A 13 -9.10 13.37 -17.71
N ARG A 14 -9.83 12.44 -18.34
CA ARG A 14 -11.06 12.75 -19.12
C ARG A 14 -12.17 13.37 -18.28
N LYS A 15 -12.17 13.14 -16.98
CA LYS A 15 -13.10 13.73 -16.02
C LYS A 15 -12.62 15.05 -15.43
N GLY A 16 -11.44 15.54 -15.83
CA GLY A 16 -10.84 16.75 -15.29
C GLY A 16 -10.37 16.62 -13.84
N ILE A 17 -10.14 15.40 -13.36
CA ILE A 17 -9.69 15.15 -11.99
C ILE A 17 -8.21 15.53 -11.87
N THR A 18 -7.91 16.47 -10.98
CA THR A 18 -6.54 16.87 -10.69
C THR A 18 -5.86 15.82 -9.79
N PRO A 19 -4.73 15.21 -10.21
CA PRO A 19 -4.02 14.22 -9.41
C PRO A 19 -3.54 14.76 -8.06
N ARG A 20 -3.43 13.89 -7.07
CA ARG A 20 -2.89 14.17 -5.72
C ARG A 20 -3.70 15.20 -4.93
N THR A 21 -5.00 15.21 -5.13
CA THR A 21 -5.96 16.02 -4.38
C THR A 21 -6.90 15.14 -3.57
N ALA A 22 -7.62 15.71 -2.60
CA ALA A 22 -8.67 14.98 -1.89
C ALA A 22 -9.78 14.49 -2.85
N GLU A 23 -10.05 15.28 -3.91
CA GLU A 23 -11.00 14.90 -4.97
C GLU A 23 -10.53 13.67 -5.75
N SER A 24 -9.24 13.62 -6.17
CA SER A 24 -8.72 12.47 -6.90
C SER A 24 -8.76 11.20 -6.04
N ARG A 25 -8.42 11.28 -4.77
CA ARG A 25 -8.50 10.14 -3.84
C ARG A 25 -9.93 9.62 -3.67
N ALA A 26 -10.89 10.50 -3.49
CA ALA A 26 -12.30 10.13 -3.43
C ALA A 26 -12.78 9.49 -4.74
N TRP A 27 -12.35 10.04 -5.88
CA TRP A 27 -12.68 9.52 -7.20
C TRP A 27 -12.09 8.13 -7.42
N PHE A 28 -10.78 7.91 -7.17
CA PHE A 28 -10.15 6.59 -7.31
C PHE A 28 -10.75 5.56 -6.36
N GLN A 29 -11.06 5.93 -5.12
CA GLN A 29 -11.75 5.05 -4.18
C GLN A 29 -13.11 4.59 -4.73
N LYS A 30 -13.88 5.51 -5.31
CA LYS A 30 -15.17 5.21 -5.95
C LYS A 30 -14.99 4.31 -7.17
N GLN A 31 -14.02 4.60 -8.04
CA GLN A 31 -13.75 3.77 -9.22
C GLN A 31 -13.30 2.37 -8.84
N ALA A 32 -12.44 2.24 -7.84
CA ALA A 32 -11.99 0.95 -7.32
C ALA A 32 -13.17 0.08 -6.83
N GLY A 33 -14.22 0.70 -6.29
CA GLY A 33 -15.44 0.01 -5.87
C GLY A 33 -16.23 -0.64 -7.02
N TYR A 34 -16.04 -0.16 -8.25
CA TYR A 34 -16.65 -0.76 -9.45
C TYR A 34 -15.78 -1.83 -10.12
N LEU A 35 -14.53 -1.95 -9.70
CA LEU A 35 -13.64 -2.99 -10.21
C LEU A 35 -14.03 -4.35 -9.60
N GLY A 36 -14.16 -5.33 -10.45
CA GLY A 36 -14.26 -6.72 -10.01
C GLY A 36 -12.93 -7.24 -9.44
N ARG A 37 -12.86 -8.56 -9.25
CA ARG A 37 -11.63 -9.20 -8.77
C ARG A 37 -10.46 -8.93 -9.72
N ILE A 38 -9.37 -8.38 -9.18
CA ILE A 38 -8.13 -8.12 -9.92
C ILE A 38 -7.28 -9.39 -9.95
N ASN A 39 -6.69 -9.67 -11.11
CA ASN A 39 -5.66 -10.70 -11.23
C ASN A 39 -4.31 -10.12 -10.78
N ASN A 40 -3.90 -10.44 -9.56
CA ASN A 40 -2.67 -9.92 -8.96
C ASN A 40 -1.40 -10.37 -9.71
N ASN A 41 -1.40 -11.53 -10.37
CA ASN A 41 -0.29 -11.95 -11.23
C ASN A 41 -0.16 -11.06 -12.48
N ALA A 42 -1.28 -10.69 -13.07
CA ALA A 42 -1.28 -9.76 -14.21
C ALA A 42 -0.88 -8.35 -13.77
N LEU A 43 -1.38 -7.90 -12.60
CA LEU A 43 -1.03 -6.60 -12.03
C LEU A 43 0.47 -6.45 -11.81
N LEU A 44 1.14 -7.47 -11.25
CA LEU A 44 2.60 -7.42 -11.04
C LEU A 44 3.40 -7.29 -12.34
N LYS A 45 2.82 -7.61 -13.49
CA LYS A 45 3.48 -7.48 -14.81
C LYS A 45 3.30 -6.10 -15.44
N GLU A 46 2.56 -5.21 -14.80
CA GLU A 46 2.34 -3.87 -15.33
C GLU A 46 3.65 -3.09 -15.45
N PRO A 47 3.91 -2.43 -16.61
CA PRO A 47 5.17 -1.74 -16.87
C PRO A 47 5.47 -0.59 -15.91
N VAL A 48 4.44 0.02 -15.33
CA VAL A 48 4.59 1.13 -14.37
C VAL A 48 5.23 0.67 -13.06
N LEU A 49 5.08 -0.61 -12.69
CA LEU A 49 5.68 -1.18 -11.50
C LEU A 49 7.14 -1.54 -11.75
N LYS A 50 8.05 -0.99 -10.96
CA LYS A 50 9.49 -1.24 -11.06
C LYS A 50 9.90 -2.45 -10.22
N THR A 51 10.79 -3.30 -10.76
CA THR A 51 11.40 -4.36 -9.95
C THR A 51 12.56 -3.75 -9.16
N GLU A 52 12.57 -3.99 -7.85
CA GLU A 52 13.63 -3.54 -6.96
C GLU A 52 14.15 -4.73 -6.15
N SER A 53 15.47 -4.74 -5.91
CA SER A 53 16.12 -5.70 -4.99
C SER A 53 16.11 -5.21 -3.56
N ASP A 54 16.09 -3.90 -3.36
CA ASP A 54 16.26 -3.28 -2.06
C ASP A 54 14.93 -2.84 -1.45
N GLN A 55 14.80 -3.07 -0.15
CA GLN A 55 13.65 -2.64 0.65
C GLN A 55 13.88 -1.20 1.13
N ILE A 56 13.59 -0.24 0.26
CA ILE A 56 13.83 1.18 0.53
C ILE A 56 12.79 1.71 1.53
N PRO A 57 13.19 2.19 2.72
CA PRO A 57 12.26 2.82 3.66
C PRO A 57 11.51 3.99 3.02
N GLY A 58 10.20 4.09 3.30
CA GLY A 58 9.31 5.07 2.66
C GLY A 58 8.79 4.66 1.29
N GLY A 59 9.30 3.60 0.68
CA GLY A 59 8.80 3.07 -0.59
C GLY A 59 7.55 2.21 -0.41
N MET A 60 6.66 2.26 -1.41
CA MET A 60 5.47 1.40 -1.47
C MET A 60 5.74 0.24 -2.42
N PHE A 61 5.40 -0.98 -1.99
CA PHE A 61 5.68 -2.22 -2.71
C PHE A 61 4.48 -3.17 -2.74
N MET A 62 4.38 -3.92 -3.83
CA MET A 62 3.48 -5.06 -4.01
C MET A 62 4.29 -6.33 -4.26
N TYR A 63 3.88 -7.44 -3.68
CA TYR A 63 4.53 -8.74 -3.85
C TYR A 63 3.65 -9.88 -3.37
N PHE A 64 3.89 -11.11 -3.82
CA PHE A 64 3.33 -12.30 -3.19
C PHE A 64 4.16 -12.70 -1.98
N TYR A 65 3.49 -13.06 -0.91
CA TYR A 65 4.10 -13.42 0.36
C TYR A 65 3.53 -14.73 0.92
N ASP A 66 4.41 -15.64 1.36
CA ASP A 66 4.05 -16.88 2.05
C ASP A 66 4.67 -16.92 3.44
N PRO A 67 3.94 -16.57 4.52
CA PRO A 67 4.49 -16.46 5.86
C PRO A 67 5.07 -17.79 6.36
N LYS A 68 6.24 -17.74 6.98
CA LYS A 68 6.88 -18.93 7.59
C LYS A 68 5.95 -19.62 8.61
N THR A 69 5.20 -18.82 9.36
CA THR A 69 4.32 -19.28 10.46
C THR A 69 2.84 -19.29 10.06
N LYS A 70 2.53 -19.46 8.79
CA LYS A 70 1.15 -19.40 8.28
C LYS A 70 0.18 -20.36 8.96
N ALA A 71 0.67 -21.49 9.47
CA ALA A 71 -0.17 -22.47 10.17
C ALA A 71 -0.77 -21.91 11.47
N THR A 72 -0.01 -21.10 12.21
CA THR A 72 -0.40 -20.54 13.51
C THR A 72 -1.01 -19.14 13.43
N LEU A 73 -0.88 -18.45 12.27
CA LEU A 73 -1.50 -17.15 12.08
C LEU A 73 -3.03 -17.29 11.95
N PRO A 74 -3.81 -16.42 12.62
CA PRO A 74 -5.27 -16.42 12.46
C PRO A 74 -5.67 -16.07 11.01
N TYR A 75 -4.94 -15.16 10.39
CA TYR A 75 -5.06 -14.78 8.98
C TYR A 75 -3.78 -14.10 8.52
N TYR A 76 -3.59 -14.00 7.20
CA TYR A 76 -2.48 -13.25 6.60
C TYR A 76 -2.83 -12.82 5.19
N ASP A 77 -2.16 -11.78 4.71
CA ASP A 77 -2.32 -11.27 3.36
C ASP A 77 -1.27 -11.89 2.44
N LYS A 78 -1.73 -12.59 1.40
CA LYS A 78 -0.86 -13.22 0.39
C LYS A 78 -0.32 -12.24 -0.64
N PHE A 79 -0.93 -11.08 -0.76
CA PHE A 79 -0.54 -10.06 -1.73
C PHE A 79 -0.47 -8.68 -1.06
N PRO A 80 0.51 -8.46 -0.16
CA PRO A 80 0.64 -7.21 0.56
C PRO A 80 0.84 -5.99 -0.32
N LEU A 81 0.21 -4.88 0.06
CA LEU A 81 0.55 -3.53 -0.37
C LEU A 81 1.20 -2.83 0.83
N THR A 82 2.51 -2.72 0.82
CA THR A 82 3.29 -2.34 2.01
C THR A 82 4.11 -1.10 1.78
N ILE A 83 4.01 -0.13 2.71
CA ILE A 83 4.97 0.97 2.80
C ILE A 83 6.05 0.56 3.80
N ILE A 84 7.30 0.50 3.37
CA ILE A 84 8.41 0.04 4.20
C ILE A 84 8.77 1.11 5.22
N VAL A 85 8.88 0.69 6.49
CA VAL A 85 9.26 1.58 7.61
C VAL A 85 10.75 1.45 7.93
N GLY A 86 11.30 0.24 7.85
CA GLY A 86 12.72 0.04 8.12
C GLY A 86 13.16 -1.41 8.06
N PRO A 87 14.45 -1.66 8.19
CA PRO A 87 15.00 -2.99 8.18
C PRO A 87 14.60 -3.79 9.45
N ALA A 88 14.57 -5.10 9.31
CA ALA A 88 14.41 -6.05 10.41
C ALA A 88 15.29 -7.28 10.14
N ALA A 89 15.59 -8.06 11.17
CA ALA A 89 16.40 -9.26 11.01
C ALA A 89 15.80 -10.22 9.97
N GLY A 90 16.53 -10.48 8.89
CA GLY A 90 16.12 -11.34 7.78
C GLY A 90 15.04 -10.74 6.86
N GLY A 91 14.76 -9.42 6.98
CA GLY A 91 13.77 -8.76 6.15
C GLY A 91 13.52 -7.31 6.54
N PHE A 92 12.24 -6.92 6.61
CA PHE A 92 11.84 -5.54 6.84
C PHE A 92 10.54 -5.45 7.66
N THR A 93 10.30 -4.27 8.21
CA THR A 93 9.02 -3.90 8.81
C THR A 93 8.31 -2.92 7.89
N GLY A 94 6.99 -3.01 7.82
CA GLY A 94 6.19 -2.12 6.98
C GLY A 94 4.73 -2.04 7.41
N LEU A 95 4.07 -1.02 6.89
CA LEU A 95 2.64 -0.82 7.03
C LEU A 95 1.94 -1.49 5.83
N ASN A 96 1.23 -2.60 6.09
CA ASN A 96 0.39 -3.22 5.07
C ASN A 96 -0.98 -2.52 5.04
N LEU A 97 -1.21 -1.76 3.98
CA LEU A 97 -2.41 -0.94 3.82
C LEU A 97 -3.70 -1.78 3.76
N HIS A 98 -3.60 -3.04 3.36
CA HIS A 98 -4.76 -3.93 3.28
C HIS A 98 -5.43 -4.21 4.63
N TYR A 99 -4.68 -4.10 5.75
CA TYR A 99 -5.24 -4.22 7.10
C TYR A 99 -6.01 -2.98 7.55
N LEU A 100 -5.95 -1.89 6.79
CA LEU A 100 -6.69 -0.66 7.09
C LEU A 100 -7.96 -0.58 6.26
N PRO A 101 -9.09 -0.14 6.85
CA PRO A 101 -10.24 0.34 6.09
C PRO A 101 -9.87 1.49 5.16
N MET A 102 -10.60 1.64 4.06
CA MET A 102 -10.31 2.63 2.99
C MET A 102 -10.16 4.07 3.53
N VAL A 103 -10.98 4.46 4.52
CA VAL A 103 -10.91 5.80 5.14
C VAL A 103 -9.58 6.05 5.83
N LEU A 104 -9.03 5.05 6.53
CA LEU A 104 -7.72 5.19 7.21
C LEU A 104 -6.57 5.14 6.21
N ARG A 105 -6.68 4.37 5.12
CA ARG A 105 -5.71 4.40 4.01
C ARG A 105 -5.64 5.79 3.38
N ALA A 106 -6.79 6.40 3.11
CA ALA A 106 -6.87 7.75 2.56
C ALA A 106 -6.18 8.76 3.48
N LYS A 107 -6.48 8.75 4.77
CA LYS A 107 -5.85 9.66 5.76
C LYS A 107 -4.33 9.51 5.83
N LEU A 108 -3.82 8.27 5.81
CA LEU A 108 -2.38 8.03 5.80
C LEU A 108 -1.74 8.53 4.51
N LEU A 109 -2.40 8.28 3.39
CA LEU A 109 -1.93 8.73 2.07
C LEU A 109 -1.91 10.25 1.98
N ASP A 110 -2.94 10.94 2.51
CA ASP A 110 -3.00 12.39 2.58
C ASP A 110 -1.78 12.95 3.32
N ALA A 111 -1.50 12.43 4.53
CA ALA A 111 -0.37 12.89 5.31
C ALA A 111 0.99 12.67 4.62
N LEU A 112 1.15 11.57 3.85
CA LEU A 112 2.37 11.30 3.10
C LEU A 112 2.47 12.17 1.85
N MET A 113 1.37 12.41 1.15
CA MET A 113 1.33 13.23 -0.06
C MET A 113 1.56 14.72 0.23
N ASP A 114 1.02 15.24 1.33
CA ASP A 114 1.27 16.61 1.76
C ASP A 114 2.78 16.86 1.94
N ILE A 115 3.50 15.90 2.53
CA ILE A 115 4.94 15.99 2.69
C ILE A 115 5.66 15.88 1.33
N THR A 116 5.33 14.88 0.53
CA THR A 116 6.04 14.59 -0.73
C THR A 116 5.75 15.60 -1.82
N SER A 117 4.61 16.27 -1.76
CA SER A 117 4.20 17.29 -2.74
C SER A 117 4.64 18.71 -2.37
N ASP A 118 5.07 18.95 -1.13
CA ASP A 118 5.49 20.27 -0.69
C ASP A 118 6.81 20.69 -1.35
N LYS A 119 6.75 21.76 -2.13
CA LYS A 119 7.91 22.32 -2.85
C LYS A 119 8.93 23.02 -1.94
N LYS A 120 8.58 23.28 -0.68
CA LYS A 120 9.49 23.92 0.29
C LYS A 120 10.60 22.99 0.77
N TYR A 121 10.39 21.66 0.65
CA TYR A 121 11.33 20.68 1.15
C TYR A 121 12.16 20.08 0.02
N ASP A 122 13.45 19.94 0.27
CA ASP A 122 14.32 19.11 -0.56
C ASP A 122 14.01 17.61 -0.37
N ASP A 123 14.56 16.77 -1.24
CA ASP A 123 14.27 15.34 -1.25
C ASP A 123 14.69 14.64 0.06
N ASN A 124 15.78 15.09 0.68
CA ASN A 124 16.28 14.53 1.93
C ASN A 124 15.34 14.87 3.11
N THR A 125 14.87 16.11 3.14
CA THR A 125 13.89 16.56 4.14
C THR A 125 12.55 15.83 3.96
N LYS A 126 12.06 15.67 2.72
CA LYS A 126 10.84 14.89 2.41
C LYS A 126 10.97 13.45 2.88
N PHE A 127 12.11 12.81 2.61
CA PHE A 127 12.38 11.45 3.07
C PHE A 127 12.30 11.36 4.60
N ASN A 128 12.99 12.24 5.31
CA ASN A 128 13.02 12.27 6.77
C ASN A 128 11.62 12.51 7.38
N LEU A 129 10.86 13.44 6.83
CA LEU A 129 9.50 13.74 7.29
C LEU A 129 8.56 12.57 7.03
N SER A 130 8.63 11.94 5.86
CA SER A 130 7.84 10.75 5.52
C SER A 130 8.18 9.59 6.43
N TYR A 131 9.46 9.33 6.66
CA TYR A 131 9.93 8.31 7.59
C TYR A 131 9.43 8.56 9.02
N ASN A 132 9.52 9.79 9.51
CA ASN A 132 9.03 10.16 10.83
C ASN A 132 7.51 10.01 10.94
N THR A 133 6.77 10.34 9.89
CA THR A 133 5.31 10.14 9.82
C THR A 133 4.96 8.67 9.89
N LEU A 134 5.63 7.81 9.13
CA LEU A 134 5.44 6.37 9.17
C LEU A 134 5.81 5.77 10.54
N LYS A 135 6.91 6.24 11.13
CA LYS A 135 7.35 5.82 12.47
C LYS A 135 6.39 6.27 13.57
N LYS A 136 5.80 7.45 13.45
CA LYS A 136 4.73 7.90 14.35
C LYS A 136 3.46 7.08 14.15
N ALA A 137 3.05 6.85 12.89
CA ALA A 137 1.89 6.03 12.56
C ALA A 137 2.01 4.62 13.15
N SER A 138 3.20 3.99 13.12
CA SER A 138 3.43 2.67 13.70
C SER A 138 3.17 2.59 15.21
N LYS A 139 3.24 3.72 15.92
CA LYS A 139 2.95 3.84 17.34
C LYS A 139 1.48 4.21 17.62
N MET A 140 0.77 4.68 16.61
CA MET A 140 -0.65 5.02 16.76
C MET A 140 -1.49 3.75 16.84
N ARG A 141 -2.42 3.74 17.79
CA ARG A 141 -3.34 2.62 18.03
C ARG A 141 -4.05 2.16 16.75
N TYR A 142 -4.52 3.10 15.93
CA TYR A 142 -5.25 2.82 14.68
C TYR A 142 -4.41 2.13 13.60
N PHE A 143 -3.10 2.33 13.58
CA PHE A 143 -2.19 1.76 12.59
C PHE A 143 -1.41 0.55 13.10
N LYS A 144 -1.46 0.28 14.40
CA LYS A 144 -0.78 -0.87 15.01
C LYS A 144 -1.11 -2.21 14.34
N PRO A 145 -2.36 -2.51 13.96
CA PRO A 145 -2.71 -3.79 13.31
C PRO A 145 -2.08 -3.98 11.93
N CYS A 146 -1.77 -2.90 11.20
CA CYS A 146 -1.18 -2.98 9.86
C CYS A 146 0.35 -3.02 9.88
N PHE A 147 0.98 -2.79 11.04
CA PHE A 147 2.42 -2.85 11.18
C PHE A 147 2.90 -4.30 11.27
N LYS A 148 3.57 -4.76 10.23
CA LYS A 148 3.97 -6.16 10.05
C LYS A 148 5.47 -6.29 9.81
N ARG A 149 6.02 -7.43 10.20
CA ARG A 149 7.37 -7.86 9.84
C ARG A 149 7.30 -8.88 8.72
N TYR A 150 8.09 -8.68 7.69
CA TYR A 150 8.22 -9.55 6.53
C TYR A 150 9.62 -10.12 6.42
N LEU A 151 9.72 -11.42 6.15
CA LEU A 151 10.99 -12.08 5.86
C LEU A 151 11.24 -12.06 4.35
N THR A 152 12.39 -11.56 3.91
CA THR A 152 12.71 -11.46 2.47
C THR A 152 12.68 -12.82 1.78
N ALA A 153 13.16 -13.88 2.46
CA ALA A 153 13.11 -15.25 1.94
C ALA A 153 11.70 -15.80 1.68
N ASN A 154 10.69 -15.18 2.27
CA ASN A 154 9.28 -15.57 2.12
C ASN A 154 8.51 -14.75 1.06
N VAL A 155 9.16 -13.80 0.41
CA VAL A 155 8.63 -13.14 -0.80
C VAL A 155 8.68 -14.13 -1.96
N LYS A 156 7.54 -14.36 -2.63
CA LYS A 156 7.35 -15.41 -3.65
C LYS A 156 7.16 -14.87 -5.08
N SER A 157 7.43 -13.59 -5.28
CA SER A 157 7.35 -12.93 -6.59
C SER A 157 8.45 -11.90 -6.73
N ARG A 158 8.48 -11.19 -7.87
CA ARG A 158 9.24 -9.96 -7.93
C ARG A 158 8.77 -9.00 -6.82
N PHE A 159 9.67 -8.25 -6.28
CA PHE A 159 9.41 -7.18 -5.33
C PHE A 159 9.14 -5.91 -6.13
N ALA A 160 7.86 -5.59 -6.32
CA ALA A 160 7.42 -4.55 -7.25
C ALA A 160 7.21 -3.23 -6.52
N ARG A 161 8.06 -2.24 -6.82
CA ARG A 161 7.93 -0.88 -6.31
C ARG A 161 6.85 -0.14 -7.07
N VAL A 162 5.95 0.49 -6.34
CA VAL A 162 4.93 1.39 -6.85
C VAL A 162 5.50 2.81 -6.89
N PRO A 163 5.64 3.46 -8.06
CA PRO A 163 6.06 4.86 -8.13
C PRO A 163 5.11 5.77 -7.36
N ALA A 164 5.62 6.86 -6.81
CA ALA A 164 4.81 7.78 -6.00
C ALA A 164 3.62 8.39 -6.78
N SER A 165 3.74 8.54 -8.10
CA SER A 165 2.63 8.95 -8.98
C SER A 165 1.44 8.01 -8.93
N GLU A 166 1.67 6.72 -8.67
CA GLU A 166 0.67 5.66 -8.72
C GLU A 166 0.09 5.29 -7.33
N TRP A 167 0.57 5.92 -6.27
CA TRP A 167 0.14 5.58 -4.92
C TRP A 167 -1.36 5.74 -4.69
N GLU A 168 -1.98 6.77 -5.27
CA GLU A 168 -3.44 6.97 -5.15
C GLU A 168 -4.21 5.79 -5.73
N ILE A 169 -3.82 5.33 -6.91
CA ILE A 169 -4.46 4.19 -7.57
C ILE A 169 -4.19 2.93 -6.76
N ALA A 170 -2.92 2.62 -6.49
CA ALA A 170 -2.52 1.40 -5.79
C ALA A 170 -3.20 1.23 -4.43
N THR A 171 -3.34 2.32 -3.68
CA THR A 171 -3.94 2.31 -2.33
C THR A 171 -5.38 1.83 -2.33
N PHE A 172 -6.14 2.14 -3.38
CA PHE A 172 -7.57 1.84 -3.44
C PHE A 172 -7.91 0.59 -4.26
N LEU A 173 -6.97 0.06 -5.06
CA LEU A 173 -7.22 -1.17 -5.81
C LEU A 173 -7.65 -2.32 -4.88
N PRO A 174 -8.66 -3.12 -5.26
CA PRO A 174 -9.13 -4.27 -4.48
C PRO A 174 -8.20 -5.48 -4.66
N THR A 175 -6.92 -5.33 -4.28
CA THR A 175 -5.85 -6.33 -4.45
C THR A 175 -5.60 -7.18 -3.22
N ALA A 176 -6.17 -6.82 -2.07
CA ALA A 176 -6.04 -7.57 -0.82
C ALA A 176 -6.40 -9.06 -1.01
N SER A 177 -5.53 -9.94 -0.58
CA SER A 177 -5.70 -11.40 -0.70
C SER A 177 -5.49 -12.09 0.65
N PHE A 178 -6.47 -11.93 1.55
CA PHE A 178 -6.44 -12.57 2.84
C PHE A 178 -6.73 -14.06 2.74
N GLU A 179 -5.98 -14.85 3.49
CA GLU A 179 -6.21 -16.27 3.72
C GLU A 179 -6.78 -16.46 5.12
N LYS A 180 -7.66 -17.45 5.26
CA LYS A 180 -8.40 -17.89 6.45
C LYS A 180 -9.56 -16.97 6.86
N GLU A 181 -9.47 -15.66 6.58
CA GLU A 181 -10.52 -14.70 6.93
C GLU A 181 -10.84 -13.72 5.81
N SER A 182 -12.03 -13.15 5.87
CA SER A 182 -12.44 -12.09 4.93
C SER A 182 -11.81 -10.75 5.30
N LYS A 183 -11.66 -9.84 4.33
CA LYS A 183 -11.21 -8.47 4.60
C LYS A 183 -12.07 -7.75 5.65
N THR A 184 -13.37 -8.03 5.66
CA THR A 184 -14.32 -7.41 6.60
C THR A 184 -14.04 -7.87 8.03
N THR A 185 -13.78 -9.17 8.24
CA THR A 185 -13.37 -9.73 9.53
C THR A 185 -12.04 -9.12 9.98
N VAL A 186 -11.04 -9.10 9.09
CA VAL A 186 -9.72 -8.50 9.41
C VAL A 186 -9.85 -7.03 9.84
N TRP A 187 -10.70 -6.25 9.18
CA TRP A 187 -10.93 -4.86 9.57
C TRP A 187 -11.72 -4.70 10.86
N ALA A 188 -12.65 -5.62 11.16
CA ALA A 188 -13.37 -5.63 12.42
C ALA A 188 -12.42 -5.96 13.58
N ASP A 189 -11.56 -6.96 13.43
CA ASP A 189 -10.53 -7.32 14.40
C ASP A 189 -9.55 -6.18 14.63
N SER A 190 -9.10 -5.53 13.55
CA SER A 190 -8.23 -4.36 13.64
C SER A 190 -8.86 -3.23 14.46
N ARG A 191 -10.17 -3.02 14.34
CA ARG A 191 -10.92 -2.07 15.18
C ARG A 191 -11.04 -2.53 16.62
N GLY A 192 -11.22 -3.82 16.86
CA GLY A 192 -11.30 -4.42 18.21
C GLY A 192 -9.99 -4.33 19.00
N MET A 193 -8.85 -4.24 18.31
CA MET A 193 -7.52 -4.01 18.91
C MET A 193 -7.29 -2.54 19.31
N ILE A 194 -8.21 -1.69 18.96
CA ILE A 194 -8.26 -0.26 19.27
C ILE A 194 -9.10 -0.04 20.53
#